data_2012566d6ccc258633357863005d9abc
#
_entry.id   2012566d6ccc258633357863005d9abc
#
_cell.length_a   1.000
_cell.length_b   1.000
_cell.length_c   1.000
_cell.angle_alpha   90.00
_cell.angle_beta   90.00
_cell.angle_gamma   90.00
#
_symmetry.space_group_name_H-M   'P 1'
#
loop_
_entity.id
_entity.type
_entity.pdbx_description
1 polymer ?
#
loop_
_entity_poly.entity_id
_entity_poly.type
_entity_poly.pdbx_seq_one_letter_code
_entity_poly.pdbx_strand_id
1 'polypeptide(L)'
;MKRLSAFTGALILSIFTLASFSAVEWPVEDKSPDSIFSYFGQNVGGKISTSLIFTKPPKKPAARSSNQAKKIATEEEEEQEEIQNVKAVKDGTILIIMSELDDDSEFFPSALGTSVILAHDDDIISVYSNLDTQSVWENTENKSTLSEGDLIGHTGNTGWQQNSSTLEFQIIDNQKATAINPVIFLPRTEKEADYTFTGVVLQNKSGTFFDLRESKVFPAGTYRVYHTRNKTTMPYKMTCSINGVIEDEIAFDTITLQNGKLYINGKDKRYNSEILFPDEDLIFTGELTLTPGKSTLGLTAESFLGKQKQLNYILSIY
;
A
#
# COMPACT_ATOMS: atom_id res chain seq x y z
N MET A 1 27.67 -22.73 -50.89
CA MET A 1 26.29 -22.74 -50.36
C MET A 1 26.37 -22.70 -48.85
N LYS A 2 26.18 -21.51 -48.23
CA LYS A 2 26.13 -21.34 -46.77
C LYS A 2 24.68 -21.27 -46.36
N ARG A 3 24.23 -22.19 -45.51
CA ARG A 3 22.89 -22.17 -44.92
C ARG A 3 22.88 -21.19 -43.76
N LEU A 4 22.07 -20.17 -43.87
CA LEU A 4 21.71 -19.24 -42.81
C LEU A 4 20.61 -19.92 -41.96
N SER A 5 20.89 -20.25 -40.69
CA SER A 5 19.87 -20.70 -39.77
C SER A 5 19.28 -19.45 -39.09
N ALA A 6 18.02 -19.18 -39.38
CA ALA A 6 17.25 -18.16 -38.69
C ALA A 6 16.84 -18.69 -37.29
N PHE A 7 17.35 -18.09 -36.24
CA PHE A 7 16.86 -18.29 -34.88
C PHE A 7 15.62 -17.41 -34.66
N THR A 8 14.45 -18.03 -34.73
CA THR A 8 13.18 -17.39 -34.36
C THR A 8 13.07 -17.49 -32.84
N GLY A 9 13.44 -16.42 -32.13
CA GLY A 9 13.18 -16.25 -30.72
C GLY A 9 11.67 -16.05 -30.50
N ALA A 10 10.99 -17.04 -29.97
CA ALA A 10 9.62 -16.91 -29.53
C ALA A 10 9.61 -16.07 -28.25
N LEU A 11 9.11 -14.83 -28.37
CA LEU A 11 8.79 -13.97 -27.22
C LEU A 11 7.56 -14.57 -26.54
N ILE A 12 7.76 -15.30 -25.45
CA ILE A 12 6.66 -15.77 -24.61
C ILE A 12 6.17 -14.56 -23.82
N LEU A 13 5.17 -13.90 -24.39
CA LEU A 13 4.36 -12.90 -23.69
C LEU A 13 3.49 -13.68 -22.70
N SER A 14 3.90 -13.78 -21.43
CA SER A 14 3.04 -14.29 -20.37
C SER A 14 1.93 -13.25 -20.14
N ILE A 15 0.82 -13.43 -20.86
CA ILE A 15 -0.43 -12.75 -20.57
C ILE A 15 -0.91 -13.34 -19.23
N PHE A 16 -0.62 -12.67 -18.13
CA PHE A 16 -1.38 -12.89 -16.91
C PHE A 16 -2.83 -12.50 -17.23
N THR A 17 -3.69 -13.49 -17.39
CA THR A 17 -5.12 -13.28 -17.30
C THR A 17 -5.41 -12.91 -15.86
N LEU A 18 -5.35 -11.60 -15.54
CA LEU A 18 -6.09 -11.05 -14.43
C LEU A 18 -7.54 -11.45 -14.72
N ALA A 19 -8.12 -12.30 -13.87
CA ALA A 19 -9.54 -12.55 -13.86
C ALA A 19 -10.24 -11.20 -13.98
N SER A 20 -11.33 -11.14 -14.74
CA SER A 20 -12.01 -9.91 -15.15
C SER A 20 -12.72 -9.24 -13.96
N PHE A 21 -11.97 -8.89 -12.92
CA PHE A 21 -12.49 -8.03 -11.88
C PHE A 21 -12.62 -6.65 -12.52
N SER A 22 -13.83 -6.25 -12.84
CA SER A 22 -14.11 -4.94 -13.43
C SER A 22 -13.71 -3.81 -12.48
N ALA A 23 -13.51 -2.61 -13.00
CA ALA A 23 -13.33 -1.43 -12.17
C ALA A 23 -14.45 -1.36 -11.13
N VAL A 24 -14.10 -1.03 -9.89
CA VAL A 24 -15.02 -0.99 -8.74
C VAL A 24 -15.24 0.46 -8.30
N GLU A 25 -16.30 0.74 -7.57
CA GLU A 25 -16.50 2.05 -6.95
C GLU A 25 -15.55 2.27 -5.76
N TRP A 26 -15.35 3.53 -5.37
CA TRP A 26 -14.62 3.86 -4.15
C TRP A 26 -15.45 3.48 -2.92
N PRO A 27 -14.82 2.86 -1.89
CA PRO A 27 -15.54 2.47 -0.69
C PRO A 27 -15.94 3.66 0.19
N VAL A 28 -15.41 4.86 -0.07
CA VAL A 28 -15.70 6.11 0.64
C VAL A 28 -16.09 7.22 -0.34
N GLU A 29 -16.72 8.28 0.16
CA GLU A 29 -17.21 9.37 -0.69
C GLU A 29 -16.07 10.27 -1.20
N ASP A 30 -15.06 10.51 -0.37
CA ASP A 30 -13.90 11.30 -0.80
C ASP A 30 -12.94 10.43 -1.62
N LYS A 31 -12.94 10.69 -2.93
CA LYS A 31 -12.13 9.98 -3.93
C LYS A 31 -10.74 10.60 -4.14
N SER A 32 -10.27 11.42 -3.21
CA SER A 32 -8.97 12.07 -3.32
C SER A 32 -7.85 11.24 -2.67
N PRO A 33 -6.60 11.36 -3.12
CA PRO A 33 -5.45 10.76 -2.43
C PRO A 33 -5.29 11.24 -0.99
N ASP A 34 -5.82 12.44 -0.67
CA ASP A 34 -5.76 13.02 0.68
C ASP A 34 -6.64 12.23 1.68
N SER A 35 -7.60 11.43 1.19
CA SER A 35 -8.40 10.52 2.01
C SER A 35 -7.69 9.23 2.39
N ILE A 36 -6.54 8.92 1.77
CA ILE A 36 -5.78 7.71 2.08
C ILE A 36 -4.75 8.03 3.17
N PHE A 37 -5.00 7.53 4.37
CA PHE A 37 -4.10 7.67 5.52
C PHE A 37 -2.91 6.70 5.45
N SER A 38 -3.14 5.46 5.02
CA SER A 38 -2.08 4.45 4.86
C SER A 38 -2.29 3.65 3.59
N TYR A 39 -1.19 3.43 2.87
CA TYR A 39 -1.19 2.72 1.60
C TYR A 39 -0.84 1.24 1.78
N PHE A 40 -1.34 0.43 0.85
CA PHE A 40 -0.91 -0.96 0.66
C PHE A 40 0.61 -1.05 0.52
N GLY A 41 1.22 -2.01 1.19
CA GLY A 41 2.67 -2.22 1.17
C GLY A 41 3.45 -1.34 2.16
N GLN A 42 2.81 -0.43 2.90
CA GLN A 42 3.48 0.33 3.96
C GLN A 42 3.80 -0.52 5.19
N ASN A 43 4.74 -0.02 6.00
CA ASN A 43 5.06 -0.60 7.31
C ASN A 43 4.02 -0.17 8.35
N VAL A 44 3.35 -1.14 8.93
CA VAL A 44 2.44 -0.95 10.06
C VAL A 44 2.89 -1.88 11.19
N GLY A 45 3.49 -1.31 12.23
CA GLY A 45 3.97 -2.09 13.38
C GLY A 45 4.97 -3.21 13.01
N GLY A 46 5.87 -2.98 12.05
CA GLY A 46 6.85 -3.96 11.59
C GLY A 46 6.31 -4.99 10.58
N LYS A 47 5.06 -4.86 10.16
CA LYS A 47 4.42 -5.75 9.17
C LYS A 47 4.13 -4.99 7.87
N ILE A 48 4.00 -5.73 6.77
CA ILE A 48 3.57 -5.19 5.48
C ILE A 48 2.05 -5.01 5.53
N SER A 49 1.55 -3.79 5.29
CA SER A 49 0.12 -3.52 5.19
C SER A 49 -0.47 -4.18 3.95
N THR A 50 -1.56 -4.92 4.12
CA THR A 50 -2.34 -5.54 3.04
C THR A 50 -3.60 -4.75 2.68
N SER A 51 -3.74 -3.54 3.24
CA SER A 51 -4.94 -2.70 3.15
C SER A 51 -4.61 -1.29 2.67
N LEU A 52 -5.67 -0.58 2.24
CA LEU A 52 -5.72 0.87 2.27
C LEU A 52 -6.48 1.29 3.53
N ILE A 53 -5.99 2.31 4.22
CA ILE A 53 -6.70 2.92 5.33
C ILE A 53 -7.19 4.29 4.87
N PHE A 54 -8.50 4.47 4.91
CA PHE A 54 -9.15 5.73 4.55
C PHE A 54 -9.51 6.52 5.81
N THR A 55 -9.29 7.83 5.75
CA THR A 55 -9.74 8.79 6.74
C THR A 55 -10.34 10.01 6.05
N LYS A 56 -11.14 10.77 6.72
CA LYS A 56 -11.60 12.05 6.18
C LYS A 56 -10.46 13.06 6.25
N PRO A 57 -10.08 13.69 5.14
CA PRO A 57 -9.04 14.70 5.16
C PRO A 57 -9.44 15.87 6.08
N PRO A 58 -8.51 16.44 6.85
CA PRO A 58 -8.80 17.59 7.69
C PRO A 58 -9.32 18.75 6.85
N LYS A 59 -10.38 19.42 7.31
CA LYS A 59 -10.89 20.62 6.64
C LYS A 59 -9.77 21.65 6.50
N LYS A 60 -9.46 22.07 5.28
CA LYS A 60 -8.53 23.19 5.05
C LYS A 60 -9.07 24.39 5.82
N PRO A 61 -8.28 25.04 6.70
CA PRO A 61 -8.74 26.22 7.40
C PRO A 61 -9.21 27.23 6.37
N ALA A 62 -10.46 27.70 6.52
CA ALA A 62 -11.02 28.73 5.65
C ALA A 62 -10.07 29.92 5.64
N ALA A 63 -9.70 30.39 4.44
CA ALA A 63 -8.81 31.56 4.31
C ALA A 63 -9.38 32.68 5.19
N ARG A 64 -8.68 32.99 6.27
CA ARG A 64 -9.11 34.02 7.22
C ARG A 64 -9.17 35.34 6.47
N SER A 65 -10.36 35.83 6.20
CA SER A 65 -10.61 37.20 5.83
C SER A 65 -10.07 38.10 6.94
N SER A 66 -9.25 39.08 6.58
CA SER A 66 -8.43 39.90 7.47
C SER A 66 -9.18 40.89 8.38
N ASN A 67 -10.45 40.66 8.72
CA ASN A 67 -11.25 41.63 9.46
C ASN A 67 -12.07 41.06 10.63
N GLN A 68 -11.53 40.11 11.41
CA GLN A 68 -12.10 39.83 12.74
C GLN A 68 -10.98 39.48 13.74
N ALA A 69 -10.25 40.50 14.16
CA ALA A 69 -9.51 40.46 15.40
C ALA A 69 -10.48 40.64 16.57
N LYS A 70 -10.32 39.78 17.60
CA LYS A 70 -10.98 39.78 18.91
C LYS A 70 -12.39 39.18 18.98
N LYS A 71 -12.46 37.86 19.08
CA LYS A 71 -13.25 37.23 20.12
C LYS A 71 -12.42 36.07 20.68
N ILE A 72 -12.01 36.19 21.93
CA ILE A 72 -11.46 35.09 22.72
C ILE A 72 -12.64 34.14 22.89
N ALA A 73 -12.69 33.12 22.09
CA ALA A 73 -13.55 31.95 22.29
C ALA A 73 -12.66 30.87 22.87
N THR A 74 -12.73 30.67 24.16
CA THR A 74 -12.61 29.39 24.81
C THR A 74 -13.78 28.53 24.27
N GLU A 75 -13.58 27.95 23.16
CA GLU A 75 -14.33 26.79 22.69
C GLU A 75 -13.26 25.73 22.47
N GLU A 76 -13.22 24.78 23.38
CA GLU A 76 -12.79 23.42 23.09
C GLU A 76 -13.69 23.00 21.92
N GLU A 77 -13.24 23.22 20.68
CA GLU A 77 -13.74 22.50 19.53
C GLU A 77 -13.35 21.04 19.83
N GLU A 78 -14.26 20.28 20.43
CA GLU A 78 -14.26 18.83 20.35
C GLU A 78 -14.04 18.56 18.86
N GLU A 79 -12.89 17.99 18.49
CA GLU A 79 -12.66 17.42 17.17
C GLU A 79 -13.70 16.30 17.03
N GLN A 80 -14.88 16.66 16.53
CA GLN A 80 -15.86 15.66 16.13
C GLN A 80 -15.19 14.85 15.05
N GLU A 81 -14.87 13.62 15.38
CA GLU A 81 -14.36 12.64 14.42
C GLU A 81 -15.28 12.65 13.20
N GLU A 82 -14.75 13.10 12.07
CA GLU A 82 -15.57 13.26 10.87
C GLU A 82 -15.85 11.88 10.25
N ILE A 83 -16.99 11.32 10.57
CA ILE A 83 -17.51 10.05 10.09
C ILE A 83 -17.73 10.10 8.57
N GLN A 84 -17.40 9.02 7.84
CA GLN A 84 -17.67 8.87 6.41
C GLN A 84 -18.59 7.66 6.17
N ASN A 85 -19.42 7.76 5.14
CA ASN A 85 -20.17 6.61 4.62
C ASN A 85 -19.23 5.60 3.98
N VAL A 86 -19.45 4.33 4.28
CA VAL A 86 -18.73 3.19 3.68
C VAL A 86 -19.69 2.40 2.80
N LYS A 87 -19.30 2.20 1.54
CA LYS A 87 -20.14 1.59 0.50
C LYS A 87 -19.51 0.32 -0.05
N ALA A 88 -20.36 -0.60 -0.50
CA ALA A 88 -19.91 -1.80 -1.22
C ALA A 88 -19.28 -1.39 -2.56
N VAL A 89 -18.05 -1.82 -2.80
CA VAL A 89 -17.30 -1.48 -4.03
C VAL A 89 -17.81 -2.20 -5.26
N LYS A 90 -18.54 -3.31 -5.09
CA LYS A 90 -19.08 -4.17 -6.13
C LYS A 90 -20.20 -5.06 -5.56
N ASP A 91 -21.08 -5.57 -6.41
CA ASP A 91 -22.07 -6.60 -6.03
C ASP A 91 -21.38 -7.77 -5.33
N GLY A 92 -21.94 -8.23 -4.22
CA GLY A 92 -21.37 -9.33 -3.46
C GLY A 92 -22.32 -9.99 -2.48
N THR A 93 -21.97 -11.20 -2.09
CA THR A 93 -22.64 -11.96 -1.03
C THR A 93 -21.94 -11.69 0.29
N ILE A 94 -22.70 -11.37 1.32
CA ILE A 94 -22.15 -11.20 2.69
C ILE A 94 -21.72 -12.59 3.20
N LEU A 95 -20.40 -12.76 3.39
CA LEU A 95 -19.85 -14.01 3.97
C LEU A 95 -19.94 -13.98 5.47
N ILE A 96 -19.59 -12.84 6.08
CA ILE A 96 -19.56 -12.68 7.52
C ILE A 96 -19.69 -11.20 7.88
N ILE A 97 -20.39 -10.93 8.97
CA ILE A 97 -20.35 -9.66 9.70
C ILE A 97 -19.77 -9.98 11.06
N MET A 98 -18.65 -9.35 11.40
CA MET A 98 -18.08 -9.38 12.74
C MET A 98 -18.47 -8.09 13.43
N SER A 99 -18.93 -8.17 14.66
CA SER A 99 -19.21 -6.99 15.50
C SER A 99 -18.29 -7.01 16.71
N GLU A 100 -18.09 -5.85 17.28
CA GLU A 100 -17.44 -5.72 18.59
C GLU A 100 -18.28 -6.47 19.62
N LEU A 101 -17.60 -7.25 20.46
CA LEU A 101 -18.27 -7.97 21.54
C LEU A 101 -18.56 -6.98 22.68
N ASP A 102 -19.70 -7.15 23.34
CA ASP A 102 -20.04 -6.38 24.54
C ASP A 102 -18.95 -6.51 25.61
N ASP A 103 -18.80 -5.49 26.45
CA ASP A 103 -17.77 -5.40 27.54
C ASP A 103 -17.77 -6.59 28.49
N ASP A 104 -18.84 -7.36 28.54
CA ASP A 104 -18.98 -8.58 29.37
C ASP A 104 -18.36 -9.83 28.74
N SER A 105 -17.79 -9.74 27.54
CA SER A 105 -17.15 -10.89 26.90
C SER A 105 -15.73 -11.12 27.45
N GLU A 106 -15.42 -12.36 27.83
CA GLU A 106 -14.07 -12.79 28.24
C GLU A 106 -13.10 -13.00 27.07
N PHE A 107 -13.46 -12.56 25.85
CA PHE A 107 -12.68 -12.75 24.64
C PHE A 107 -11.91 -11.47 24.26
N PHE A 108 -10.74 -11.64 23.68
CA PHE A 108 -10.02 -10.53 23.07
C PHE A 108 -10.79 -9.99 21.87
N PRO A 109 -10.92 -8.65 21.73
CA PRO A 109 -11.56 -8.06 20.57
C PRO A 109 -10.80 -8.41 19.28
N SER A 110 -11.51 -8.48 18.16
CA SER A 110 -10.89 -8.66 16.86
C SER A 110 -10.00 -7.48 16.50
N ALA A 111 -8.80 -7.73 15.99
CA ALA A 111 -7.94 -6.66 15.48
C ALA A 111 -8.59 -5.89 14.31
N LEU A 112 -9.55 -6.49 13.59
CA LEU A 112 -10.31 -5.84 12.53
C LEU A 112 -11.44 -4.95 13.07
N GLY A 113 -11.83 -5.14 14.35
CA GLY A 113 -13.03 -4.50 14.90
C GLY A 113 -14.30 -4.97 14.19
N THR A 114 -15.31 -4.13 14.18
CA THR A 114 -16.53 -4.37 13.39
C THR A 114 -16.17 -4.36 11.91
N SER A 115 -16.56 -5.45 11.22
CA SER A 115 -16.18 -5.64 9.84
C SER A 115 -17.21 -6.43 9.04
N VAL A 116 -17.27 -6.13 7.75
CA VAL A 116 -18.10 -6.82 6.76
C VAL A 116 -17.19 -7.40 5.68
N ILE A 117 -17.40 -8.69 5.37
CA ILE A 117 -16.66 -9.40 4.34
C ILE A 117 -17.63 -9.82 3.25
N LEU A 118 -17.35 -9.36 2.01
CA LEU A 118 -18.15 -9.70 0.83
C LEU A 118 -17.38 -10.64 -0.10
N ALA A 119 -18.04 -11.69 -0.56
CA ALA A 119 -17.57 -12.49 -1.68
C ALA A 119 -18.13 -11.95 -2.98
N HIS A 120 -17.26 -11.82 -3.96
CA HIS A 120 -17.58 -11.45 -5.33
C HIS A 120 -17.37 -12.63 -6.27
N ASP A 121 -17.75 -12.44 -7.52
CA ASP A 121 -17.38 -13.39 -8.57
C ASP A 121 -15.85 -13.53 -8.65
N ASP A 122 -15.38 -14.63 -9.25
CA ASP A 122 -13.96 -14.90 -9.48
C ASP A 122 -13.13 -15.13 -8.20
N ASP A 123 -13.75 -15.59 -7.10
CA ASP A 123 -13.08 -15.87 -5.82
C ASP A 123 -12.37 -14.66 -5.19
N ILE A 124 -12.78 -13.46 -5.55
CA ILE A 124 -12.32 -12.21 -4.94
C ILE A 124 -13.18 -11.91 -3.71
N ILE A 125 -12.53 -11.47 -2.64
CA ILE A 125 -13.16 -11.01 -1.40
C ILE A 125 -12.80 -9.55 -1.18
N SER A 126 -13.76 -8.74 -0.76
CA SER A 126 -13.50 -7.43 -0.17
C SER A 126 -13.76 -7.44 1.33
N VAL A 127 -12.89 -6.78 2.10
CA VAL A 127 -12.97 -6.68 3.55
C VAL A 127 -13.07 -5.21 3.93
N TYR A 128 -14.09 -4.88 4.69
CA TYR A 128 -14.35 -3.56 5.24
C TYR A 128 -14.24 -3.67 6.75
N SER A 129 -13.27 -3.06 7.37
CA SER A 129 -13.00 -3.18 8.79
C SER A 129 -12.83 -1.84 9.50
N ASN A 130 -12.81 -1.88 10.82
CA ASN A 130 -12.80 -0.71 11.69
C ASN A 130 -14.07 0.14 11.57
N LEU A 131 -15.23 -0.49 11.33
CA LEU A 131 -16.51 0.17 11.11
C LEU A 131 -17.23 0.51 12.42
N ASP A 132 -18.15 1.44 12.35
CA ASP A 132 -19.11 1.71 13.43
C ASP A 132 -20.13 0.58 13.53
N THR A 133 -20.25 -0.03 14.71
CA THR A 133 -21.07 -1.24 14.92
C THR A 133 -22.54 -0.99 14.67
N GLN A 134 -23.07 0.11 15.19
CA GLN A 134 -24.48 0.42 15.06
C GLN A 134 -24.89 0.65 13.63
N SER A 135 -24.12 1.42 12.89
CA SER A 135 -24.39 1.72 11.49
C SER A 135 -24.31 0.49 10.58
N VAL A 136 -23.36 -0.41 10.84
CA VAL A 136 -23.28 -1.70 10.10
C VAL A 136 -24.54 -2.51 10.33
N TRP A 137 -24.98 -2.65 11.58
CA TRP A 137 -26.17 -3.41 11.93
C TRP A 137 -27.41 -2.83 11.22
N GLU A 138 -27.63 -1.54 11.29
CA GLU A 138 -28.77 -0.88 10.67
C GLU A 138 -28.83 -1.04 9.14
N ASN A 139 -27.67 -1.12 8.49
CA ASN A 139 -27.58 -1.19 7.03
C ASN A 139 -27.51 -2.61 6.46
N THR A 140 -27.14 -3.60 7.28
CA THR A 140 -26.92 -4.99 6.81
C THR A 140 -27.87 -6.01 7.43
N GLU A 141 -28.68 -5.61 8.43
CA GLU A 141 -29.65 -6.50 9.04
C GLU A 141 -30.60 -7.11 8.00
N ASN A 142 -30.76 -8.45 8.05
CA ASN A 142 -31.57 -9.24 7.14
C ASN A 142 -31.13 -9.22 5.66
N LYS A 143 -29.94 -8.71 5.33
CA LYS A 143 -29.36 -8.80 3.99
C LYS A 143 -28.41 -9.99 3.88
N SER A 144 -28.47 -10.71 2.77
CA SER A 144 -27.48 -11.73 2.40
C SER A 144 -26.57 -11.25 1.27
N THR A 145 -26.95 -10.20 0.57
CA THR A 145 -26.22 -9.61 -0.56
C THR A 145 -26.24 -8.10 -0.49
N LEU A 146 -25.25 -7.46 -1.08
CA LEU A 146 -25.18 -6.02 -1.29
C LEU A 146 -24.87 -5.75 -2.75
N SER A 147 -25.46 -4.71 -3.31
CA SER A 147 -25.13 -4.21 -4.63
C SER A 147 -24.03 -3.16 -4.56
N GLU A 148 -23.33 -2.95 -5.67
CA GLU A 148 -22.36 -1.86 -5.81
C GLU A 148 -22.98 -0.51 -5.42
N GLY A 149 -22.30 0.22 -4.52
CA GLY A 149 -22.78 1.51 -4.01
C GLY A 149 -23.72 1.43 -2.80
N ASP A 150 -24.18 0.24 -2.42
CA ASP A 150 -25.00 0.06 -1.21
C ASP A 150 -24.23 0.50 0.03
N LEU A 151 -24.90 1.21 0.93
CA LEU A 151 -24.33 1.61 2.22
C LEU A 151 -24.13 0.36 3.10
N ILE A 152 -22.90 0.16 3.55
CA ILE A 152 -22.52 -0.88 4.51
C ILE A 152 -22.64 -0.35 5.94
N GLY A 153 -22.20 0.88 6.15
CA GLY A 153 -22.16 1.54 7.46
C GLY A 153 -21.29 2.80 7.39
N HIS A 154 -20.70 3.14 8.52
CA HIS A 154 -19.83 4.31 8.65
C HIS A 154 -18.42 3.88 9.08
N THR A 155 -17.43 4.75 8.83
CA THR A 155 -16.11 4.61 9.43
C THR A 155 -16.23 4.65 10.95
N GLY A 156 -15.43 3.84 11.64
CA GLY A 156 -15.43 3.71 13.09
C GLY A 156 -14.01 3.65 13.66
N ASN A 157 -13.92 3.26 14.93
CA ASN A 157 -12.67 3.10 15.68
C ASN A 157 -12.67 1.82 16.52
N THR A 158 -13.34 0.79 16.04
CA THR A 158 -13.55 -0.49 16.74
C THR A 158 -12.40 -1.48 16.60
N GLY A 159 -11.47 -1.24 15.67
CA GLY A 159 -10.32 -2.10 15.40
C GLY A 159 -9.04 -1.67 16.11
N TRP A 160 -7.90 -2.18 15.62
CA TRP A 160 -6.58 -1.85 16.18
C TRP A 160 -6.18 -0.37 16.02
N GLN A 161 -6.86 0.36 15.14
CA GLN A 161 -6.62 1.79 14.82
C GLN A 161 -7.33 2.72 15.82
N GLN A 162 -7.33 2.38 17.09
CA GLN A 162 -7.99 3.14 18.14
C GLN A 162 -7.68 4.65 18.07
N ASN A 163 -8.70 5.47 18.36
CA ASN A 163 -8.70 6.93 18.35
C ASN A 163 -8.70 7.60 16.96
N SER A 164 -9.11 6.90 15.92
CA SER A 164 -9.29 7.50 14.60
C SER A 164 -10.44 6.84 13.85
N SER A 165 -11.43 7.65 13.44
CA SER A 165 -12.52 7.18 12.58
C SER A 165 -11.99 6.90 11.17
N THR A 166 -11.76 5.61 10.88
CA THR A 166 -11.16 5.16 9.61
C THR A 166 -11.89 3.95 9.05
N LEU A 167 -11.69 3.70 7.75
CA LEU A 167 -11.99 2.43 7.10
C LEU A 167 -10.67 1.75 6.75
N GLU A 168 -10.48 0.51 7.19
CA GLU A 168 -9.45 -0.37 6.65
C GLU A 168 -10.08 -1.26 5.56
N PHE A 169 -9.58 -1.13 4.33
CA PHE A 169 -10.14 -1.79 3.16
C PHE A 169 -9.13 -2.71 2.48
N GLN A 170 -9.54 -3.98 2.22
CA GLN A 170 -8.70 -4.97 1.56
C GLN A 170 -9.43 -5.64 0.40
N ILE A 171 -8.67 -6.04 -0.62
CA ILE A 171 -9.10 -6.94 -1.69
C ILE A 171 -8.20 -8.17 -1.67
N ILE A 172 -8.79 -9.36 -1.65
CA ILE A 172 -8.08 -10.64 -1.49
C ILE A 172 -8.49 -11.61 -2.60
N ASP A 173 -7.51 -12.16 -3.31
CA ASP A 173 -7.68 -13.38 -4.13
C ASP A 173 -7.62 -14.58 -3.18
N ASN A 174 -8.79 -15.17 -2.92
CA ASN A 174 -8.94 -16.25 -1.94
C ASN A 174 -8.31 -17.56 -2.44
N GLN A 175 -8.28 -17.80 -3.74
CA GLN A 175 -7.65 -19.00 -4.32
C GLN A 175 -6.13 -18.97 -4.15
N LYS A 176 -5.52 -17.79 -4.31
CA LYS A 176 -4.07 -17.63 -4.27
C LYS A 176 -3.53 -17.21 -2.90
N ALA A 177 -4.42 -17.02 -1.90
CA ALA A 177 -4.04 -16.43 -0.59
C ALA A 177 -3.21 -15.16 -0.76
N THR A 178 -3.68 -14.25 -1.63
CA THR A 178 -2.94 -13.06 -2.06
C THR A 178 -3.79 -11.83 -1.83
N ALA A 179 -3.30 -10.87 -1.07
CA ALA A 179 -3.87 -9.53 -1.01
C ALA A 179 -3.47 -8.76 -2.26
N ILE A 180 -4.43 -8.09 -2.88
CA ILE A 180 -4.24 -7.28 -4.09
C ILE A 180 -4.36 -5.81 -3.69
N ASN A 181 -3.46 -4.98 -4.19
CA ASN A 181 -3.53 -3.55 -3.93
C ASN A 181 -4.84 -2.95 -4.47
N PRO A 182 -5.72 -2.45 -3.60
CA PRO A 182 -7.03 -1.96 -4.05
C PRO A 182 -6.94 -0.83 -5.08
N VAL A 183 -5.88 -0.03 -5.07
CA VAL A 183 -5.66 1.06 -6.05
C VAL A 183 -5.69 0.56 -7.50
N ILE A 184 -5.39 -0.73 -7.74
CA ILE A 184 -5.43 -1.32 -9.08
C ILE A 184 -6.85 -1.32 -9.67
N PHE A 185 -7.85 -1.51 -8.82
CA PHE A 185 -9.25 -1.62 -9.22
C PHE A 185 -10.03 -0.31 -9.06
N LEU A 186 -9.62 0.53 -8.11
CA LEU A 186 -10.31 1.80 -7.88
C LEU A 186 -10.19 2.72 -9.10
N PRO A 187 -11.26 3.47 -9.42
CA PRO A 187 -11.22 4.47 -10.49
C PRO A 187 -10.08 5.45 -10.27
N ARG A 188 -9.31 5.73 -11.32
CA ARG A 188 -8.12 6.59 -11.25
C ARG A 188 -8.51 8.01 -10.88
N THR A 189 -7.78 8.59 -9.93
CA THR A 189 -7.84 10.01 -9.62
C THR A 189 -6.89 10.78 -10.55
N GLU A 190 -7.18 12.06 -10.81
CA GLU A 190 -6.31 12.90 -11.65
C GLU A 190 -4.94 13.20 -11.01
N LYS A 191 -4.84 13.03 -9.70
CA LYS A 191 -3.63 13.35 -8.92
C LYS A 191 -3.21 12.15 -8.10
N GLU A 192 -1.92 11.89 -8.11
CA GLU A 192 -1.25 11.00 -7.17
C GLU A 192 -0.26 11.82 -6.35
N ALA A 193 -0.03 11.41 -5.10
CA ALA A 193 1.02 12.00 -4.28
C ALA A 193 2.40 11.75 -4.91
N ASP A 194 3.25 12.78 -4.93
CA ASP A 194 4.59 12.67 -5.48
C ASP A 194 5.48 11.79 -4.58
N TYR A 195 6.12 10.79 -5.18
CA TYR A 195 7.11 9.97 -4.51
C TYR A 195 8.53 10.53 -4.69
N THR A 196 9.35 10.50 -3.64
CA THR A 196 10.73 10.98 -3.68
C THR A 196 11.66 10.05 -2.93
N PHE A 197 12.85 9.79 -3.49
CA PHE A 197 13.92 9.08 -2.79
C PHE A 197 14.72 10.06 -1.94
N THR A 198 14.83 9.78 -0.65
CA THR A 198 15.68 10.52 0.29
C THR A 198 16.46 9.54 1.16
N GLY A 199 17.62 9.95 1.72
CA GLY A 199 18.36 9.15 2.68
C GLY A 199 18.76 7.77 2.14
N VAL A 200 19.30 7.70 0.92
CA VAL A 200 19.66 6.40 0.30
C VAL A 200 20.90 5.82 0.96
N VAL A 201 20.80 4.56 1.38
CA VAL A 201 21.87 3.82 2.02
C VAL A 201 22.07 2.45 1.36
N LEU A 202 23.31 1.95 1.37
CA LEU A 202 23.65 0.59 0.96
C LEU A 202 23.96 -0.24 2.19
N GLN A 203 23.42 -1.46 2.28
CA GLN A 203 23.75 -2.43 3.31
C GLN A 203 24.53 -3.59 2.70
N ASN A 204 25.72 -3.87 3.21
CA ASN A 204 26.49 -5.02 2.79
C ASN A 204 26.01 -6.33 3.45
N LYS A 205 26.58 -7.48 3.05
CA LYS A 205 26.24 -8.80 3.61
C LYS A 205 26.50 -8.95 5.11
N SER A 206 27.39 -8.13 5.69
CA SER A 206 27.65 -8.14 7.14
C SER A 206 26.67 -7.27 7.93
N GLY A 207 25.70 -6.62 7.26
CA GLY A 207 24.70 -5.76 7.90
C GLY A 207 25.16 -4.31 8.09
N THR A 208 26.35 -3.92 7.62
CA THR A 208 26.84 -2.54 7.75
C THR A 208 26.16 -1.64 6.74
N PHE A 209 25.64 -0.49 7.21
CA PHE A 209 25.03 0.53 6.38
C PHE A 209 26.05 1.60 5.97
N PHE A 210 25.93 2.08 4.74
CA PHE A 210 26.73 3.14 4.13
C PHE A 210 25.82 4.20 3.54
N ASP A 211 25.88 5.41 4.03
CA ASP A 211 25.10 6.54 3.51
C ASP A 211 25.71 7.07 2.21
N LEU A 212 24.90 7.12 1.15
CA LEU A 212 25.36 7.63 -0.15
C LEU A 212 25.60 9.14 -0.17
N ARG A 213 25.25 9.88 0.88
CA ARG A 213 25.64 11.30 1.04
C ARG A 213 27.08 11.42 1.52
N GLU A 214 27.56 10.45 2.32
CA GLU A 214 28.88 10.48 2.94
C GLU A 214 29.95 9.81 2.09
N SER A 215 29.62 8.69 1.44
CA SER A 215 30.58 7.94 0.61
C SER A 215 29.99 7.55 -0.75
N LYS A 216 30.85 7.57 -1.75
CA LYS A 216 30.62 7.04 -3.10
C LYS A 216 31.61 5.95 -3.47
N VAL A 217 32.43 5.51 -2.51
CA VAL A 217 33.52 4.53 -2.73
C VAL A 217 33.23 3.27 -1.91
N PHE A 218 33.13 2.12 -2.57
CA PHE A 218 32.70 0.86 -1.96
C PHE A 218 33.56 -0.31 -2.43
N PRO A 219 33.77 -1.35 -1.59
CA PRO A 219 34.30 -2.61 -2.07
C PRO A 219 33.30 -3.30 -3.02
N ALA A 220 33.83 -4.12 -3.94
CA ALA A 220 33.02 -4.99 -4.76
C ALA A 220 32.23 -5.98 -3.90
N GLY A 221 30.96 -6.26 -4.28
CA GLY A 221 30.11 -7.18 -3.53
C GLY A 221 28.63 -6.95 -3.75
N THR A 222 27.83 -7.77 -3.08
CA THR A 222 26.36 -7.64 -3.09
C THR A 222 25.89 -6.70 -1.98
N TYR A 223 24.99 -5.80 -2.35
CA TYR A 223 24.41 -4.80 -1.44
C TYR A 223 22.90 -4.77 -1.57
N ARG A 224 22.23 -4.55 -0.45
CA ARG A 224 20.83 -4.14 -0.41
C ARG A 224 20.75 -2.63 -0.42
N VAL A 225 19.85 -2.09 -1.21
CA VAL A 225 19.60 -0.67 -1.32
C VAL A 225 18.36 -0.32 -0.52
N TYR A 226 18.47 0.66 0.36
CA TYR A 226 17.37 1.21 1.13
C TYR A 226 17.31 2.72 0.94
N HIS A 227 16.15 3.29 1.23
CA HIS A 227 16.01 4.74 1.33
C HIS A 227 15.01 5.09 2.45
N THR A 228 14.97 6.35 2.85
CA THR A 228 14.02 6.81 3.86
C THR A 228 12.59 6.61 3.36
N ARG A 229 11.79 5.93 4.16
CA ARG A 229 10.39 5.62 3.87
C ARG A 229 9.55 6.88 3.75
N ASN A 230 8.77 6.99 2.69
CA ASN A 230 7.72 7.99 2.60
C ASN A 230 6.48 7.48 3.37
N LYS A 231 6.02 8.28 4.35
CA LYS A 231 4.89 7.90 5.22
C LYS A 231 3.52 8.25 4.62
N THR A 232 3.49 9.08 3.57
CA THR A 232 2.25 9.63 2.99
C THR A 232 1.91 9.09 1.61
N THR A 233 2.76 8.25 1.02
CA THR A 233 2.52 7.64 -0.28
C THR A 233 3.36 6.39 -0.48
N MET A 234 2.90 5.52 -1.39
CA MET A 234 3.65 4.36 -1.88
C MET A 234 3.66 4.38 -3.41
N PRO A 235 4.77 4.00 -4.05
CA PRO A 235 4.80 3.82 -5.51
C PRO A 235 4.09 2.52 -5.89
N TYR A 236 3.69 2.40 -7.15
CA TYR A 236 3.30 1.12 -7.72
C TYR A 236 4.48 0.16 -7.77
N LYS A 237 5.65 0.70 -8.16
CA LYS A 237 6.85 -0.09 -8.37
C LYS A 237 8.12 0.70 -8.08
N MET A 238 9.13 0.03 -7.52
CA MET A 238 10.49 0.56 -7.39
C MET A 238 11.46 -0.35 -8.12
N THR A 239 12.45 0.25 -8.79
CA THR A 239 13.54 -0.50 -9.42
C THR A 239 14.89 0.04 -8.98
N CYS A 240 15.88 -0.84 -8.86
CA CYS A 240 17.27 -0.46 -8.78
C CYS A 240 18.04 -1.00 -9.99
N SER A 241 18.96 -0.20 -10.51
CA SER A 241 19.75 -0.52 -11.71
C SER A 241 21.20 -0.15 -11.54
N ILE A 242 22.08 -0.89 -12.25
CA ILE A 242 23.49 -0.56 -12.42
C ILE A 242 23.77 -0.31 -13.89
N ASN A 243 24.31 0.87 -14.22
CA ASN A 243 24.60 1.30 -15.59
C ASN A 243 23.42 1.15 -16.54
N GLY A 244 22.18 1.40 -16.03
CA GLY A 244 20.95 1.28 -16.78
C GLY A 244 20.37 -0.14 -16.89
N VAL A 245 21.05 -1.16 -16.37
CA VAL A 245 20.53 -2.54 -16.31
C VAL A 245 19.78 -2.73 -14.97
N ILE A 246 18.51 -3.13 -15.02
CA ILE A 246 17.69 -3.38 -13.84
C ILE A 246 18.21 -4.64 -13.15
N GLU A 247 18.75 -4.46 -11.94
CA GLU A 247 19.23 -5.54 -11.08
C GLU A 247 18.07 -6.15 -10.28
N ASP A 248 17.21 -5.30 -9.71
CA ASP A 248 16.05 -5.74 -8.94
C ASP A 248 14.85 -4.78 -9.10
N GLU A 249 13.67 -5.31 -8.78
CA GLU A 249 12.40 -4.59 -8.90
C GLU A 249 11.48 -5.04 -7.75
N ILE A 250 10.77 -4.12 -7.15
CA ILE A 250 9.75 -4.40 -6.13
C ILE A 250 8.42 -3.84 -6.62
N ALA A 251 7.42 -4.72 -6.76
CA ALA A 251 6.07 -4.33 -7.17
C ALA A 251 5.12 -4.36 -5.96
N PHE A 252 4.41 -3.24 -5.73
CA PHE A 252 3.41 -3.10 -4.68
C PHE A 252 2.00 -3.34 -5.22
N ASP A 253 1.86 -4.35 -6.06
CA ASP A 253 0.61 -4.80 -6.66
C ASP A 253 -0.07 -5.90 -5.83
N THR A 254 0.73 -6.82 -5.32
CA THR A 254 0.24 -8.00 -4.59
C THR A 254 1.16 -8.36 -3.43
N ILE A 255 0.55 -8.88 -2.35
CA ILE A 255 1.24 -9.46 -1.19
C ILE A 255 0.70 -10.86 -0.97
N THR A 256 1.59 -11.85 -0.96
CA THR A 256 1.24 -13.27 -0.82
C THR A 256 1.52 -13.76 0.59
N LEU A 257 0.58 -14.50 1.17
CA LEU A 257 0.79 -15.21 2.43
C LEU A 257 1.41 -16.59 2.13
N GLN A 258 2.59 -16.85 2.68
CA GLN A 258 3.25 -18.15 2.57
C GLN A 258 3.88 -18.54 3.92
N ASN A 259 3.54 -19.73 4.41
CA ASN A 259 4.06 -20.25 5.69
C ASN A 259 3.87 -19.26 6.88
N GLY A 260 2.74 -18.57 6.92
CA GLY A 260 2.43 -17.59 7.97
C GLY A 260 3.18 -16.26 7.87
N LYS A 261 3.93 -16.01 6.80
CA LYS A 261 4.63 -14.75 6.54
C LYS A 261 4.11 -14.09 5.26
N LEU A 262 4.06 -12.77 5.27
CA LEU A 262 3.73 -11.96 4.11
C LEU A 262 4.97 -11.68 3.27
N TYR A 263 4.81 -11.81 1.95
CA TYR A 263 5.87 -11.58 0.96
C TYR A 263 5.37 -10.64 -0.13
N ILE A 264 6.24 -9.72 -0.52
CA ILE A 264 6.09 -8.90 -1.72
C ILE A 264 7.00 -9.44 -2.83
N ASN A 265 6.58 -9.28 -4.08
CA ASN A 265 7.33 -9.77 -5.22
C ASN A 265 8.46 -8.81 -5.59
N GLY A 266 9.68 -9.38 -5.73
CA GLY A 266 10.80 -8.76 -6.42
C GLY A 266 10.94 -9.33 -7.83
N LYS A 267 11.99 -8.91 -8.56
CA LYS A 267 12.27 -9.39 -9.92
C LYS A 267 12.41 -10.92 -9.99
N ASP A 268 13.25 -11.50 -9.16
CA ASP A 268 13.56 -12.94 -9.16
C ASP A 268 13.36 -13.59 -7.77
N LYS A 269 12.96 -12.81 -6.78
CA LYS A 269 12.86 -13.21 -5.37
C LYS A 269 11.59 -12.66 -4.75
N ARG A 270 11.29 -13.13 -3.54
CA ARG A 270 10.25 -12.55 -2.68
C ARG A 270 10.88 -12.01 -1.41
N TYR A 271 10.35 -10.91 -0.92
CA TYR A 271 10.86 -10.20 0.24
C TYR A 271 9.79 -10.12 1.32
N ASN A 272 10.16 -10.50 2.55
CA ASN A 272 9.32 -10.38 3.74
C ASN A 272 9.51 -9.02 4.42
N SER A 273 8.76 -8.76 5.48
CA SER A 273 8.83 -7.50 6.22
C SER A 273 10.21 -7.21 6.82
N GLU A 274 10.94 -8.25 7.25
CA GLU A 274 12.29 -8.10 7.85
C GLU A 274 13.32 -7.54 6.85
N ILE A 275 13.14 -7.87 5.55
CA ILE A 275 13.99 -7.34 4.48
C ILE A 275 13.47 -5.99 4.00
N LEU A 276 12.14 -5.86 3.83
CA LEU A 276 11.53 -4.62 3.34
C LEU A 276 11.73 -3.45 4.31
N PHE A 277 11.67 -3.72 5.60
CA PHE A 277 11.73 -2.72 6.66
C PHE A 277 12.75 -3.14 7.72
N PRO A 278 14.05 -2.84 7.51
CA PRO A 278 15.09 -3.19 8.49
C PRO A 278 14.91 -2.40 9.81
N ASP A 279 14.21 -1.28 9.75
CA ASP A 279 13.79 -0.43 10.86
C ASP A 279 12.51 0.36 10.47
N GLU A 280 12.09 1.29 11.34
CA GLU A 280 10.86 2.10 11.12
C GLU A 280 10.99 3.16 10.03
N ASP A 281 12.20 3.56 9.69
CA ASP A 281 12.47 4.70 8.80
C ASP A 281 12.93 4.29 7.40
N LEU A 282 13.41 3.08 7.22
CA LEU A 282 13.94 2.60 5.95
C LEU A 282 12.97 1.68 5.21
N ILE A 283 13.02 1.74 3.88
CA ILE A 283 12.35 0.81 2.98
C ILE A 283 13.33 0.29 1.94
N PHE A 284 13.26 -1.02 1.69
CA PHE A 284 14.05 -1.72 0.70
C PHE A 284 13.64 -1.34 -0.72
N THR A 285 14.63 -1.04 -1.56
CA THR A 285 14.45 -0.68 -2.97
C THR A 285 14.88 -1.81 -3.91
N GLY A 286 15.82 -2.66 -3.48
CA GLY A 286 16.32 -3.78 -4.27
C GLY A 286 17.68 -4.26 -3.82
N GLU A 287 18.11 -5.40 -4.37
CA GLU A 287 19.44 -5.98 -4.17
C GLU A 287 20.25 -5.88 -5.46
N LEU A 288 21.53 -5.54 -5.36
CA LEU A 288 22.41 -5.39 -6.52
C LEU A 288 23.83 -5.90 -6.23
N THR A 289 24.58 -6.17 -7.29
CA THR A 289 25.99 -6.54 -7.19
C THR A 289 26.89 -5.48 -7.83
N LEU A 290 27.79 -4.93 -7.03
CA LEU A 290 28.79 -3.96 -7.47
C LEU A 290 30.07 -4.69 -7.88
N THR A 291 30.54 -4.41 -9.10
CA THR A 291 31.80 -4.90 -9.66
C THR A 291 32.84 -3.79 -9.72
N PRO A 292 34.18 -4.10 -9.63
CA PRO A 292 35.22 -3.09 -9.67
C PRO A 292 35.12 -2.12 -10.86
N GLY A 293 35.33 -0.84 -10.62
CA GLY A 293 35.25 0.23 -11.61
C GLY A 293 34.29 1.34 -11.23
N LYS A 294 33.94 2.19 -12.20
CA LYS A 294 32.90 3.21 -12.03
C LYS A 294 31.55 2.65 -12.46
N SER A 295 30.53 2.85 -11.64
CA SER A 295 29.18 2.41 -11.92
C SER A 295 28.17 3.51 -11.60
N THR A 296 27.07 3.56 -12.33
CA THR A 296 25.94 4.42 -12.04
C THR A 296 24.83 3.59 -11.40
N LEU A 297 24.54 3.84 -10.12
CA LEU A 297 23.35 3.32 -9.45
C LEU A 297 22.16 4.20 -9.82
N GLY A 298 21.13 3.61 -10.41
CA GLY A 298 19.86 4.26 -10.71
C GLY A 298 18.74 3.70 -9.84
N LEU A 299 17.94 4.58 -9.25
CA LEU A 299 16.71 4.24 -8.54
C LEU A 299 15.54 4.87 -9.28
N THR A 300 14.49 4.11 -9.52
CA THR A 300 13.26 4.61 -10.15
C THR A 300 12.05 4.18 -9.33
N ALA A 301 11.16 5.13 -9.04
CA ALA A 301 9.83 4.86 -8.52
C ALA A 301 8.80 5.20 -9.59
N GLU A 302 7.88 4.29 -9.83
CA GLU A 302 6.77 4.43 -10.78
C GLU A 302 5.45 4.46 -10.03
N SER A 303 4.61 5.44 -10.34
CA SER A 303 3.26 5.55 -9.78
C SER A 303 2.26 4.67 -10.54
N PHE A 304 1.05 4.51 -10.00
CA PHE A 304 -0.04 3.80 -10.68
C PHE A 304 -0.49 4.47 -12.00
N LEU A 305 -0.21 5.77 -12.19
CA LEU A 305 -0.44 6.49 -13.43
C LEU A 305 0.75 6.40 -14.42
N GLY A 306 1.80 5.64 -14.09
CA GLY A 306 3.00 5.50 -14.91
C GLY A 306 3.98 6.67 -14.81
N LYS A 307 3.75 7.61 -13.88
CA LYS A 307 4.66 8.72 -13.63
C LYS A 307 5.91 8.21 -12.94
N GLN A 308 7.08 8.55 -13.46
CA GLN A 308 8.36 8.08 -12.92
C GLN A 308 9.15 9.20 -12.25
N LYS A 309 9.78 8.85 -11.13
CA LYS A 309 10.80 9.66 -10.44
C LYS A 309 12.09 8.87 -10.38
N GLN A 310 13.19 9.52 -10.76
CA GLN A 310 14.51 8.88 -10.85
C GLN A 310 15.53 9.63 -9.98
N LEU A 311 16.45 8.84 -9.43
CA LEU A 311 17.60 9.34 -8.69
C LEU A 311 18.84 8.51 -9.08
N ASN A 312 19.96 9.17 -9.39
CA ASN A 312 21.18 8.50 -9.83
C ASN A 312 22.38 8.88 -8.96
N TYR A 313 23.25 7.89 -8.71
CA TYR A 313 24.54 8.07 -8.02
C TYR A 313 25.66 7.47 -8.84
N ILE A 314 26.77 8.21 -8.97
CA ILE A 314 28.01 7.67 -9.57
C ILE A 314 28.86 7.10 -8.41
N LEU A 315 29.16 5.83 -8.51
CA LEU A 315 29.92 5.06 -7.50
C LEU A 315 31.28 4.67 -8.05
N SER A 316 32.29 4.58 -7.18
CA SER A 316 33.62 4.04 -7.47
C SER A 316 33.80 2.76 -6.67
N ILE A 317 34.05 1.63 -7.34
CA ILE A 317 34.09 0.30 -6.74
C ILE A 317 35.51 -0.24 -6.84
N TYR A 318 36.06 -0.78 -5.71
CA TYR A 318 37.40 -1.36 -5.62
C TYR A 318 37.39 -2.81 -5.18
#